data_05a345fd29bdd9980f4e6fc9fbedf81d
#
_entry.id   05a345fd29bdd9980f4e6fc9fbedf81d
#
_cell.length_a   1.000
_cell.length_b   1.000
_cell.length_c   1.000
_cell.angle_alpha   90.00
_cell.angle_beta   90.00
_cell.angle_gamma   90.00
#
_symmetry.space_group_name_H-M   'P 1'
#
loop_
_entity.id
_entity.type
_entity.pdbx_description
1 polymer ?
#
loop_
_entity_poly.entity_id
_entity_poly.type
_entity_poly.pdbx_seq_one_letter_code
_entity_poly.pdbx_strand_id
1 'polypeptide(L)'
;MFSIDLDCKQSDKEILIADLWEAGSNGIVELEEWDDMARIRVFFDSDDLQPGILERFGGVATPADTRDWVAFAREHLQPMEIGEKIFVIPEWRDEPTPEGRIRVVINAGLAFGTGAHETTRLCLEAIERHIRPGATLVDVGTGSGILSEVAVRLGAARAFACDTDPDAVAVAKENFERAGVHVPVFNGSADAVAGGVADVIVANISPAWIAELAPDWVRILKPNGVAILSGFEAENIPVVSAAIEKAGGRVSGEFGERDWRMLEVVRSNTSSPL
;
A
#
# COMPACT_ATOMS: atom_id res chain seq x y z
N MET A 1 -19.79 -11.94 14.62
CA MET A 1 -18.81 -11.99 13.50
C MET A 1 -18.58 -13.45 13.09
N PHE A 2 -18.66 -13.75 11.80
CA PHE A 2 -18.43 -15.08 11.25
C PHE A 2 -17.68 -15.01 9.93
N SER A 3 -17.07 -16.11 9.51
CA SER A 3 -16.48 -16.24 8.17
C SER A 3 -17.06 -17.45 7.45
N ILE A 4 -17.03 -17.41 6.13
CA ILE A 4 -17.39 -18.56 5.28
C ILE A 4 -16.24 -18.83 4.30
N ASP A 5 -15.94 -20.10 4.07
CA ASP A 5 -15.04 -20.53 3.02
C ASP A 5 -15.85 -20.96 1.81
N LEU A 6 -15.52 -20.41 0.65
CA LEU A 6 -16.19 -20.66 -0.62
C LEU A 6 -15.18 -21.13 -1.66
N ASP A 7 -15.55 -22.20 -2.38
CA ASP A 7 -14.80 -22.65 -3.55
C ASP A 7 -15.53 -22.15 -4.81
N CYS A 8 -14.79 -21.54 -5.74
CA CYS A 8 -15.33 -21.06 -7.00
C CYS A 8 -14.37 -21.36 -8.16
N LYS A 9 -14.87 -21.28 -9.38
CA LYS A 9 -13.98 -21.29 -10.54
C LYS A 9 -13.19 -19.99 -10.62
N GLN A 10 -11.95 -20.09 -11.09
CA GLN A 10 -11.11 -18.92 -11.31
C GLN A 10 -11.79 -17.87 -12.21
N SER A 11 -12.53 -18.33 -13.25
CA SER A 11 -13.29 -17.46 -14.15
C SER A 11 -14.42 -16.67 -13.48
N ASP A 12 -14.94 -17.17 -12.38
CA ASP A 12 -16.14 -16.63 -11.71
C ASP A 12 -15.76 -15.87 -10.42
N LYS A 13 -14.48 -15.95 -10.02
CA LYS A 13 -13.96 -15.40 -8.76
C LYS A 13 -14.27 -13.91 -8.58
N GLU A 14 -13.96 -13.09 -9.59
CA GLU A 14 -14.17 -11.63 -9.53
C GLU A 14 -15.66 -11.25 -9.38
N ILE A 15 -16.55 -11.97 -10.05
CA ILE A 15 -18.01 -11.75 -9.96
C ILE A 15 -18.48 -12.13 -8.56
N LEU A 16 -18.03 -13.27 -8.05
CA LEU A 16 -18.38 -13.74 -6.72
C LEU A 16 -17.89 -12.76 -5.63
N ILE A 17 -16.67 -12.24 -5.77
CA ILE A 17 -16.11 -11.24 -4.86
C ILE A 17 -16.97 -9.97 -4.86
N ALA A 18 -17.36 -9.46 -6.02
CA ALA A 18 -18.23 -8.29 -6.12
C ALA A 18 -19.59 -8.52 -5.44
N ASP A 19 -20.22 -9.68 -5.68
CA ASP A 19 -21.50 -10.06 -5.05
C ASP A 19 -21.41 -10.17 -3.53
N LEU A 20 -20.26 -10.63 -3.02
CA LEU A 20 -20.00 -10.75 -1.58
C LEU A 20 -19.79 -9.39 -0.92
N TRP A 21 -19.13 -8.45 -1.60
CA TRP A 21 -19.03 -7.07 -1.13
C TRP A 21 -20.41 -6.40 -1.08
N GLU A 22 -21.23 -6.60 -2.12
CA GLU A 22 -22.62 -6.09 -2.14
C GLU A 22 -23.49 -6.70 -1.02
N ALA A 23 -23.20 -7.95 -0.65
CA ALA A 23 -23.88 -8.63 0.45
C ALA A 23 -23.42 -8.20 1.86
N GLY A 24 -22.48 -7.24 1.94
CA GLY A 24 -22.03 -6.66 3.21
C GLY A 24 -20.87 -7.38 3.86
N SER A 25 -20.02 -8.05 3.09
CA SER A 25 -18.75 -8.54 3.62
C SER A 25 -17.85 -7.38 4.05
N ASN A 26 -17.05 -7.59 5.08
CA ASN A 26 -16.06 -6.63 5.58
C ASN A 26 -14.62 -7.03 5.31
N GLY A 27 -14.42 -8.19 4.69
CA GLY A 27 -13.09 -8.67 4.26
C GLY A 27 -13.19 -9.95 3.45
N ILE A 28 -12.32 -10.08 2.46
CA ILE A 28 -12.20 -11.29 1.64
C ILE A 28 -10.70 -11.63 1.53
N VAL A 29 -10.35 -12.90 1.77
CA VAL A 29 -8.98 -13.40 1.69
C VAL A 29 -8.96 -14.61 0.75
N GLU A 30 -8.09 -14.60 -0.23
CA GLU A 30 -7.80 -15.76 -1.06
C GLU A 30 -6.91 -16.74 -0.26
N LEU A 31 -7.34 -18.00 -0.16
CA LEU A 31 -6.64 -19.01 0.63
C LEU A 31 -5.77 -19.92 -0.23
N GLU A 32 -6.35 -20.47 -1.28
CA GLU A 32 -5.71 -21.49 -2.13
C GLU A 32 -6.23 -21.38 -3.56
N GLU A 33 -5.36 -21.69 -4.53
CA GLU A 33 -5.70 -21.87 -5.93
C GLU A 33 -5.21 -23.25 -6.39
N TRP A 34 -6.04 -23.99 -7.12
CA TRP A 34 -5.68 -25.28 -7.68
C TRP A 34 -6.46 -25.54 -8.98
N ASP A 35 -5.78 -25.99 -10.01
CA ASP A 35 -6.33 -26.22 -11.35
C ASP A 35 -7.10 -24.99 -11.87
N ASP A 36 -8.43 -25.07 -11.99
CA ASP A 36 -9.34 -24.01 -12.44
C ASP A 36 -10.22 -23.49 -11.27
N MET A 37 -9.80 -23.73 -10.05
CA MET A 37 -10.57 -23.41 -8.82
C MET A 37 -9.78 -22.49 -7.90
N ALA A 38 -10.52 -21.67 -7.16
CA ALA A 38 -10.00 -20.85 -6.08
C ALA A 38 -10.85 -21.03 -4.82
N ARG A 39 -10.21 -20.96 -3.65
CA ARG A 39 -10.87 -20.89 -2.34
C ARG A 39 -10.68 -19.52 -1.74
N ILE A 40 -11.78 -18.89 -1.38
CA ILE A 40 -11.79 -17.61 -0.70
C ILE A 40 -12.43 -17.74 0.68
N ARG A 41 -11.95 -16.96 1.64
CA ARG A 41 -12.56 -16.76 2.95
C ARG A 41 -13.15 -15.37 3.04
N VAL A 42 -14.40 -15.29 3.44
CA VAL A 42 -15.17 -14.06 3.49
C VAL A 42 -15.61 -13.81 4.93
N PHE A 43 -15.46 -12.60 5.40
CA PHE A 43 -15.77 -12.19 6.78
C PHE A 43 -17.01 -11.28 6.80
N PHE A 44 -17.82 -11.45 7.85
CA PHE A 44 -19.02 -10.65 8.11
C PHE A 44 -19.08 -10.24 9.59
N ASP A 45 -19.40 -8.97 9.85
CA ASP A 45 -19.42 -8.43 11.22
C ASP A 45 -20.65 -8.85 12.02
N SER A 46 -21.78 -9.18 11.37
CA SER A 46 -23.01 -9.50 12.04
C SER A 46 -23.42 -10.95 11.85
N ASP A 47 -23.64 -11.67 12.94
CA ASP A 47 -24.15 -13.04 12.93
C ASP A 47 -25.59 -13.11 12.40
N ASP A 48 -26.33 -12.00 12.44
CA ASP A 48 -27.70 -11.92 11.91
C ASP A 48 -27.76 -12.10 10.37
N LEU A 49 -26.67 -11.80 9.67
CA LEU A 49 -26.54 -12.00 8.22
C LEU A 49 -26.30 -13.47 7.83
N GLN A 50 -25.82 -14.29 8.77
CA GLN A 50 -25.37 -15.66 8.49
C GLN A 50 -26.38 -16.53 7.76
N PRO A 51 -27.68 -16.60 8.14
CA PRO A 51 -28.64 -17.45 7.44
C PRO A 51 -28.83 -17.05 5.97
N GLY A 52 -28.97 -15.75 5.70
CA GLY A 52 -29.15 -15.23 4.33
C GLY A 52 -27.91 -15.41 3.45
N ILE A 53 -26.74 -15.25 4.03
CA ILE A 53 -25.45 -15.44 3.33
C ILE A 53 -25.26 -16.91 2.96
N LEU A 54 -25.48 -17.84 3.90
CA LEU A 54 -25.39 -19.28 3.63
C LEU A 54 -26.43 -19.76 2.61
N GLU A 55 -27.64 -19.21 2.64
CA GLU A 55 -28.67 -19.53 1.66
C GLU A 55 -28.29 -19.07 0.25
N ARG A 56 -27.70 -17.86 0.11
CA ARG A 56 -27.34 -17.25 -1.17
C ARG A 56 -26.05 -17.83 -1.78
N PHE A 57 -25.02 -18.00 -0.97
CA PHE A 57 -23.68 -18.34 -1.45
C PHE A 57 -23.23 -19.75 -1.08
N GLY A 58 -23.91 -20.40 -0.14
CA GLY A 58 -23.47 -21.70 0.39
C GLY A 58 -22.28 -21.56 1.33
N GLY A 59 -21.42 -22.57 1.33
CA GLY A 59 -20.24 -22.60 2.17
C GLY A 59 -20.49 -23.14 3.58
N VAL A 60 -19.45 -23.15 4.39
CA VAL A 60 -19.50 -23.58 5.79
C VAL A 60 -19.16 -22.37 6.66
N ALA A 61 -20.12 -21.95 7.47
CA ALA A 61 -19.85 -20.88 8.43
C ALA A 61 -18.96 -21.43 9.54
N THR A 62 -17.87 -20.73 9.75
CA THR A 62 -17.03 -20.89 10.94
C THR A 62 -17.18 -19.65 11.80
N PRO A 63 -17.17 -19.77 13.14
CA PRO A 63 -17.01 -18.58 13.96
C PRO A 63 -15.80 -17.81 13.40
N ALA A 64 -15.97 -16.52 13.12
CA ALA A 64 -14.83 -15.72 12.71
C ALA A 64 -13.75 -15.98 13.76
N ASP A 65 -12.57 -16.26 13.28
CA ASP A 65 -11.45 -16.45 14.16
C ASP A 65 -11.33 -15.17 15.00
N THR A 66 -11.86 -15.23 16.22
CA THR A 66 -11.75 -14.17 17.22
C THR A 66 -10.34 -14.13 17.80
N ARG A 67 -9.36 -14.67 17.04
CA ARG A 67 -7.99 -14.34 17.36
C ARG A 67 -7.92 -12.83 17.39
N ASP A 68 -7.63 -12.34 18.57
CA ASP A 68 -7.22 -10.96 18.75
C ASP A 68 -6.04 -10.75 17.80
N TRP A 69 -6.34 -10.19 16.60
CA TRP A 69 -5.32 -9.91 15.58
C TRP A 69 -4.22 -9.03 16.16
N VAL A 70 -4.57 -8.22 17.18
CA VAL A 70 -3.61 -7.43 17.94
C VAL A 70 -2.72 -8.37 18.77
N ALA A 71 -3.28 -9.40 19.41
CA ALA A 71 -2.51 -10.40 20.16
C ALA A 71 -1.63 -11.23 19.22
N PHE A 72 -2.16 -11.67 18.06
CA PHE A 72 -1.39 -12.37 17.03
C PHE A 72 -0.25 -11.50 16.47
N ALA A 73 -0.53 -10.25 16.17
CA ALA A 73 0.48 -9.29 15.71
C ALA A 73 1.56 -9.07 16.80
N ARG A 74 1.14 -8.97 18.08
CA ARG A 74 2.07 -8.84 19.21
C ARG A 74 3.02 -10.02 19.35
N GLU A 75 2.56 -11.22 19.04
CA GLU A 75 3.37 -12.43 19.13
C GLU A 75 4.34 -12.58 17.94
N HIS A 76 3.95 -12.13 16.75
CA HIS A 76 4.67 -12.42 15.50
C HIS A 76 5.43 -11.24 14.91
N LEU A 77 4.99 -9.98 15.14
CA LEU A 77 5.71 -8.82 14.64
C LEU A 77 6.99 -8.57 15.44
N GLN A 78 8.10 -8.66 14.73
CA GLN A 78 9.42 -8.37 15.25
C GLN A 78 9.91 -7.01 14.74
N PRO A 79 10.78 -6.32 15.47
CA PRO A 79 11.49 -5.15 14.93
C PRO A 79 12.25 -5.52 13.66
N MET A 80 12.24 -4.61 12.68
CA MET A 80 12.83 -4.84 11.36
C MET A 80 13.81 -3.73 11.03
N GLU A 81 14.98 -4.11 10.54
CA GLU A 81 15.90 -3.21 9.88
C GLU A 81 15.63 -3.22 8.39
N ILE A 82 15.33 -2.05 7.80
CA ILE A 82 15.03 -1.87 6.38
C ILE A 82 16.07 -0.90 5.81
N GLY A 83 16.70 -1.29 4.69
CA GLY A 83 17.82 -0.53 4.15
C GLY A 83 18.93 -0.32 5.19
N GLU A 84 19.63 0.79 5.09
CA GLU A 84 20.74 1.14 6.00
C GLU A 84 20.30 2.04 7.17
N LYS A 85 19.21 2.81 7.01
CA LYS A 85 18.85 3.91 7.93
C LYS A 85 17.52 3.73 8.65
N ILE A 86 16.73 2.72 8.33
CA ILE A 86 15.37 2.58 8.85
C ILE A 86 15.31 1.44 9.85
N PHE A 87 14.67 1.68 10.99
CA PHE A 87 14.35 0.68 12.01
C PHE A 87 12.87 0.80 12.36
N VAL A 88 12.08 -0.17 11.91
CA VAL A 88 10.64 -0.25 12.17
C VAL A 88 10.40 -1.13 13.37
N ILE A 89 9.62 -0.66 14.32
CA ILE A 89 9.37 -1.37 15.57
C ILE A 89 7.89 -1.25 15.99
N PRO A 90 7.24 -2.35 16.39
CA PRO A 90 5.92 -2.30 16.98
C PRO A 90 5.89 -1.49 18.28
N GLU A 91 4.76 -0.77 18.54
CA GLU A 91 4.62 0.12 19.70
C GLU A 91 4.78 -0.55 21.08
N TRP A 92 4.55 -1.87 21.16
CA TRP A 92 4.70 -2.65 22.40
C TRP A 92 6.11 -3.21 22.61
N ARG A 93 7.06 -2.82 21.76
CA ARG A 93 8.46 -3.25 21.82
C ARG A 93 9.34 -2.06 22.18
N ASP A 94 10.42 -2.32 22.93
CA ASP A 94 11.31 -1.29 23.46
C ASP A 94 12.80 -1.50 23.14
N GLU A 95 13.13 -2.41 22.21
CA GLU A 95 14.50 -2.64 21.79
C GLU A 95 15.19 -1.33 21.38
N PRO A 96 16.46 -1.18 21.72
CA PRO A 96 17.20 0.03 21.38
C PRO A 96 17.32 0.18 19.86
N THR A 97 17.16 1.42 19.39
CA THR A 97 17.38 1.72 17.98
C THR A 97 18.85 1.51 17.62
N PRO A 98 19.17 0.70 16.60
CA PRO A 98 20.55 0.52 16.15
C PRO A 98 21.18 1.86 15.75
N GLU A 99 22.49 1.99 15.97
CA GLU A 99 23.21 3.23 15.67
C GLU A 99 23.08 3.64 14.20
N GLY A 100 22.83 4.92 13.96
CA GLY A 100 22.67 5.48 12.61
C GLY A 100 21.30 5.28 11.98
N ARG A 101 20.35 4.59 12.65
CA ARG A 101 19.01 4.37 12.13
C ARG A 101 17.97 5.32 12.73
N ILE A 102 17.00 5.71 11.94
CA ILE A 102 15.78 6.36 12.39
C ILE A 102 14.80 5.32 12.92
N ARG A 103 14.17 5.63 14.07
CA ARG A 103 13.12 4.77 14.67
C ARG A 103 11.76 5.16 14.12
N VAL A 104 11.01 4.18 13.62
CA VAL A 104 9.64 4.30 13.15
C VAL A 104 8.77 3.34 13.95
N VAL A 105 7.82 3.87 14.71
CA VAL A 105 6.94 3.06 15.59
C VAL A 105 5.64 2.78 14.85
N ILE A 106 5.30 1.50 14.71
CA ILE A 106 4.07 1.07 14.06
C ILE A 106 3.05 0.54 15.07
N ASN A 107 1.77 0.87 14.82
CA ASN A 107 0.64 0.26 15.50
C ASN A 107 0.00 -0.77 14.56
N ALA A 108 0.00 -2.03 14.96
CA ALA A 108 -0.50 -3.15 14.13
C ALA A 108 -2.04 -3.28 14.11
N GLY A 109 -2.78 -2.29 14.59
CA GLY A 109 -4.20 -2.48 14.88
C GLY A 109 -5.18 -2.19 13.77
N LEU A 110 -4.93 -1.31 12.79
CA LEU A 110 -6.05 -0.76 12.02
C LEU A 110 -5.79 -0.39 10.54
N ALA A 111 -4.57 -0.49 10.00
CA ALA A 111 -4.36 -0.12 8.60
C ALA A 111 -3.29 -0.97 7.92
N PHE A 112 -3.46 -1.18 6.61
CA PHE A 112 -2.43 -1.74 5.74
C PHE A 112 -1.17 -0.85 5.78
N GLY A 113 0.02 -1.45 5.78
CA GLY A 113 1.29 -0.70 5.82
C GLY A 113 2.02 -0.76 7.15
N THR A 114 2.04 -1.92 7.81
CA THR A 114 2.85 -2.16 9.03
C THR A 114 4.36 -2.20 8.76
N GLY A 115 4.80 -2.01 7.52
CA GLY A 115 6.21 -2.19 7.14
C GLY A 115 6.62 -3.65 6.96
N ALA A 116 5.79 -4.62 7.35
CA ALA A 116 6.11 -6.04 7.26
C ALA A 116 5.96 -6.60 5.84
N HIS A 117 5.10 -6.00 5.02
CA HIS A 117 4.86 -6.47 3.65
C HIS A 117 6.03 -6.10 2.72
N GLU A 118 6.34 -6.98 1.77
CA GLU A 118 7.43 -6.84 0.81
C GLU A 118 7.36 -5.51 0.04
N THR A 119 6.17 -5.15 -0.44
CA THR A 119 5.96 -3.90 -1.20
C THR A 119 6.26 -2.66 -0.36
N THR A 120 5.95 -2.68 0.94
CA THR A 120 6.26 -1.56 1.84
C THR A 120 7.76 -1.46 2.06
N ARG A 121 8.46 -2.59 2.25
CA ARG A 121 9.93 -2.60 2.37
C ARG A 121 10.61 -2.06 1.13
N LEU A 122 10.20 -2.52 -0.06
CA LEU A 122 10.71 -2.01 -1.35
C LEU A 122 10.54 -0.48 -1.47
N CYS A 123 9.37 0.04 -1.11
CA CYS A 123 9.12 1.49 -1.10
C CYS A 123 9.99 2.23 -0.10
N LEU A 124 10.15 1.71 1.12
CA LEU A 124 10.97 2.32 2.17
C LEU A 124 12.45 2.40 1.78
N GLU A 125 13.00 1.33 1.19
CA GLU A 125 14.37 1.32 0.66
C GLU A 125 14.54 2.31 -0.49
N ALA A 126 13.54 2.42 -1.37
CA ALA A 126 13.58 3.40 -2.45
C ALA A 126 13.51 4.84 -1.93
N ILE A 127 12.66 5.12 -0.94
CA ILE A 127 12.60 6.42 -0.26
C ILE A 127 13.96 6.76 0.34
N GLU A 128 14.63 5.82 0.99
CA GLU A 128 15.97 6.01 1.54
C GLU A 128 16.99 6.38 0.46
N ARG A 129 16.91 5.72 -0.71
CA ARG A 129 17.81 6.02 -1.85
C ARG A 129 17.58 7.39 -2.46
N HIS A 130 16.34 7.87 -2.51
CA HIS A 130 15.97 9.06 -3.30
C HIS A 130 15.71 10.31 -2.46
N ILE A 131 15.29 10.20 -1.20
CA ILE A 131 15.07 11.38 -0.36
C ILE A 131 16.42 12.06 -0.05
N ARG A 132 16.43 13.37 -0.28
CA ARG A 132 17.56 14.26 0.04
C ARG A 132 17.03 15.41 0.88
N PRO A 133 17.90 16.07 1.69
CA PRO A 133 17.50 17.26 2.42
C PRO A 133 16.90 18.31 1.48
N GLY A 134 15.74 18.82 1.84
CA GLY A 134 15.00 19.77 1.01
C GLY A 134 14.02 19.19 0.01
N ALA A 135 13.96 17.86 -0.19
CA ALA A 135 13.04 17.21 -1.11
C ALA A 135 11.57 17.38 -0.71
N THR A 136 10.71 17.34 -1.71
CA THR A 136 9.25 17.24 -1.56
C THR A 136 8.80 15.84 -1.97
N LEU A 137 8.13 15.13 -1.07
CA LEU A 137 7.49 13.85 -1.33
C LEU A 137 5.98 14.03 -1.52
N VAL A 138 5.39 13.24 -2.41
CA VAL A 138 3.94 13.03 -2.54
C VAL A 138 3.66 11.54 -2.38
N ASP A 139 2.81 11.19 -1.42
CA ASP A 139 2.41 9.83 -1.06
C ASP A 139 0.95 9.61 -1.45
N VAL A 140 0.70 8.72 -2.40
CA VAL A 140 -0.63 8.46 -2.96
C VAL A 140 -1.09 7.06 -2.58
N GLY A 141 -2.24 6.96 -1.93
CA GLY A 141 -2.68 5.74 -1.24
C GLY A 141 -1.86 5.53 0.03
N THR A 142 -1.86 6.55 0.88
CA THR A 142 -0.93 6.62 2.03
C THR A 142 -1.18 5.57 3.11
N GLY A 143 -2.42 5.05 3.22
CA GLY A 143 -2.80 4.06 4.22
C GLY A 143 -2.43 4.50 5.64
N SER A 144 -1.50 3.79 6.27
CA SER A 144 -1.01 4.11 7.62
C SER A 144 -0.16 5.40 7.72
N GLY A 145 0.34 5.92 6.59
CA GLY A 145 1.23 7.08 6.55
C GLY A 145 2.73 6.76 6.70
N ILE A 146 3.10 5.49 6.86
CA ILE A 146 4.50 5.09 7.17
C ILE A 146 5.51 5.60 6.14
N LEU A 147 5.16 5.60 4.84
CA LEU A 147 6.06 6.03 3.77
C LEU A 147 6.36 7.53 3.88
N SER A 148 5.33 8.32 4.15
CA SER A 148 5.46 9.76 4.40
C SER A 148 6.24 10.06 5.67
N GLU A 149 5.98 9.35 6.79
CA GLU A 149 6.71 9.51 8.05
C GLU A 149 8.22 9.27 7.84
N VAL A 150 8.57 8.17 7.19
CA VAL A 150 9.96 7.81 6.92
C VAL A 150 10.63 8.88 6.06
N ALA A 151 9.97 9.37 5.01
CA ALA A 151 10.52 10.42 4.16
C ALA A 151 10.86 11.71 4.95
N VAL A 152 9.96 12.14 5.85
CA VAL A 152 10.20 13.29 6.72
C VAL A 152 11.38 13.05 7.65
N ARG A 153 11.45 11.88 8.30
CA ARG A 153 12.56 11.52 9.19
C ARG A 153 13.89 11.39 8.47
N LEU A 154 13.90 11.06 7.17
CA LEU A 154 15.09 11.04 6.32
C LEU A 154 15.49 12.41 5.77
N GLY A 155 14.72 13.46 6.05
CA GLY A 155 15.06 14.85 5.73
C GLY A 155 14.29 15.47 4.57
N ALA A 156 13.17 14.89 4.15
CA ALA A 156 12.23 15.58 3.25
C ALA A 156 11.77 16.89 3.92
N ALA A 157 11.88 18.00 3.20
CA ALA A 157 11.43 19.31 3.71
C ALA A 157 9.91 19.43 3.71
N ARG A 158 9.24 18.68 2.83
CA ARG A 158 7.78 18.59 2.72
C ARG A 158 7.38 17.17 2.33
N ALA A 159 6.30 16.73 2.93
CA ALA A 159 5.57 15.55 2.48
C ALA A 159 4.08 15.90 2.40
N PHE A 160 3.40 15.41 1.40
CA PHE A 160 1.95 15.52 1.23
C PHE A 160 1.41 14.13 1.00
N ALA A 161 0.36 13.76 1.69
CA ALA A 161 -0.24 12.45 1.59
C ALA A 161 -1.70 12.54 1.16
N CYS A 162 -2.20 11.54 0.43
CA CYS A 162 -3.62 11.42 0.12
C CYS A 162 -4.04 9.95 0.10
N ASP A 163 -5.31 9.74 0.36
CA ASP A 163 -5.97 8.45 0.22
C ASP A 163 -7.43 8.67 -0.20
N THR A 164 -7.98 7.77 -0.99
CA THR A 164 -9.39 7.80 -1.37
C THR A 164 -10.30 7.31 -0.26
N ASP A 165 -9.76 6.52 0.68
CA ASP A 165 -10.46 6.05 1.86
C ASP A 165 -10.35 7.09 3.01
N PRO A 166 -11.48 7.66 3.47
CA PRO A 166 -11.48 8.60 4.58
C PRO A 166 -10.99 8.01 5.90
N ASP A 167 -11.15 6.70 6.10
CA ASP A 167 -10.66 6.02 7.30
C ASP A 167 -9.14 5.92 7.28
N ALA A 168 -8.54 5.62 6.12
CA ALA A 168 -7.09 5.67 5.95
C ALA A 168 -6.53 7.08 6.20
N VAL A 169 -7.22 8.13 5.72
CA VAL A 169 -6.86 9.53 5.99
C VAL A 169 -6.88 9.83 7.49
N ALA A 170 -7.89 9.33 8.22
CA ALA A 170 -7.99 9.52 9.67
C ALA A 170 -6.84 8.81 10.41
N VAL A 171 -6.56 7.56 10.03
CA VAL A 171 -5.46 6.75 10.60
C VAL A 171 -4.09 7.41 10.34
N ALA A 172 -3.83 7.87 9.11
CA ALA A 172 -2.59 8.57 8.77
C ALA A 172 -2.39 9.83 9.61
N LYS A 173 -3.44 10.64 9.80
CA LYS A 173 -3.39 11.84 10.66
C LYS A 173 -2.98 11.50 12.09
N GLU A 174 -3.66 10.51 12.68
CA GLU A 174 -3.35 10.07 14.04
C GLU A 174 -1.91 9.56 14.17
N ASN A 175 -1.45 8.79 13.19
CA ASN A 175 -0.08 8.29 13.18
C ASN A 175 0.95 9.41 13.03
N PHE A 176 0.71 10.43 12.18
CA PHE A 176 1.60 11.59 12.05
C PHE A 176 1.67 12.41 13.33
N GLU A 177 0.54 12.62 14.01
CA GLU A 177 0.48 13.29 15.30
C GLU A 177 1.27 12.53 16.37
N ARG A 178 1.07 11.20 16.45
CA ARG A 178 1.80 10.30 17.37
C ARG A 178 3.30 10.27 17.08
N ALA A 179 3.67 10.28 15.81
CA ALA A 179 5.07 10.30 15.36
C ALA A 179 5.76 11.66 15.53
N GLY A 180 4.99 12.72 15.81
CA GLY A 180 5.49 14.09 15.90
C GLY A 180 5.99 14.65 14.56
N VAL A 181 5.44 14.17 13.43
CA VAL A 181 5.78 14.66 12.09
C VAL A 181 4.64 15.49 11.51
N HIS A 182 4.98 16.48 10.68
CA HIS A 182 3.97 17.31 10.03
C HIS A 182 3.83 16.91 8.55
N VAL A 183 2.76 16.18 8.25
CA VAL A 183 2.39 15.77 6.89
C VAL A 183 0.94 16.14 6.65
N PRO A 184 0.64 17.16 5.83
CA PRO A 184 -0.71 17.42 5.37
C PRO A 184 -1.25 16.20 4.62
N VAL A 185 -2.42 15.70 5.04
CA VAL A 185 -3.09 14.58 4.40
C VAL A 185 -4.53 14.96 4.07
N PHE A 186 -5.01 14.57 2.89
CA PHE A 186 -6.36 14.88 2.40
C PHE A 186 -7.03 13.65 1.77
N ASN A 187 -8.36 13.65 1.79
CA ASN A 187 -9.14 12.64 1.07
C ASN A 187 -9.18 13.00 -0.42
N GLY A 188 -8.63 12.11 -1.26
CA GLY A 188 -8.50 12.31 -2.69
C GLY A 188 -7.40 11.46 -3.30
N SER A 189 -7.03 11.76 -4.53
CA SER A 189 -6.03 11.01 -5.29
C SER A 189 -5.02 11.93 -5.97
N ALA A 190 -4.15 11.36 -6.81
CA ALA A 190 -3.08 12.05 -7.52
C ALA A 190 -3.57 13.19 -8.40
N ASP A 191 -4.78 13.11 -8.95
CA ASP A 191 -5.40 14.14 -9.80
C ASP A 191 -5.56 15.50 -9.10
N ALA A 192 -5.75 15.48 -7.77
CA ALA A 192 -5.87 16.69 -6.94
C ALA A 192 -4.52 17.37 -6.64
N VAL A 193 -3.40 16.72 -6.92
CA VAL A 193 -2.06 17.25 -6.66
C VAL A 193 -1.58 18.13 -7.80
N ALA A 194 -1.00 19.29 -7.49
CA ALA A 194 -0.44 20.19 -8.50
C ALA A 194 0.71 19.57 -9.30
N GLY A 195 0.87 19.96 -10.56
CA GLY A 195 1.96 19.49 -11.41
C GLY A 195 3.32 20.09 -11.05
N GLY A 196 4.39 19.33 -11.25
CA GLY A 196 5.78 19.79 -11.11
C GLY A 196 6.22 20.09 -9.68
N VAL A 197 5.59 19.45 -8.68
CA VAL A 197 5.85 19.73 -7.25
C VAL A 197 6.71 18.68 -6.56
N ALA A 198 6.70 17.42 -7.03
CA ALA A 198 7.35 16.32 -6.36
C ALA A 198 8.78 16.06 -6.85
N ASP A 199 9.70 15.97 -5.92
CA ASP A 199 11.02 15.36 -6.15
C ASP A 199 10.90 13.83 -6.10
N VAL A 200 10.05 13.32 -5.20
CA VAL A 200 9.74 11.90 -5.07
C VAL A 200 8.22 11.73 -4.96
N ILE A 201 7.65 10.84 -5.77
CA ILE A 201 6.32 10.30 -5.57
C ILE A 201 6.48 8.88 -5.05
N VAL A 202 5.63 8.46 -4.12
CA VAL A 202 5.50 7.06 -3.74
C VAL A 202 4.03 6.66 -3.81
N ALA A 203 3.76 5.48 -4.37
CA ALA A 203 2.44 4.85 -4.37
C ALA A 203 2.60 3.34 -4.23
N ASN A 204 2.00 2.78 -3.17
CA ASN A 204 1.94 1.34 -2.92
C ASN A 204 0.47 0.92 -3.00
N ILE A 205 -0.05 0.82 -4.22
CA ILE A 205 -1.46 0.60 -4.55
C ILE A 205 -1.60 -0.45 -5.65
N SER A 206 -2.84 -0.84 -5.99
CA SER A 206 -3.07 -1.86 -7.00
C SER A 206 -2.55 -1.46 -8.40
N PRO A 207 -2.14 -2.44 -9.24
CA PRO A 207 -1.60 -2.18 -10.58
C PRO A 207 -2.60 -1.46 -11.50
N ALA A 208 -3.90 -1.70 -11.32
CA ALA A 208 -4.95 -1.03 -12.07
C ALA A 208 -4.94 0.50 -11.82
N TRP A 209 -4.88 0.91 -10.55
CA TRP A 209 -4.79 2.32 -10.18
C TRP A 209 -3.46 2.95 -10.59
N ILE A 210 -2.35 2.21 -10.50
CA ILE A 210 -1.05 2.73 -10.99
C ILE A 210 -1.12 3.02 -12.49
N ALA A 211 -1.71 2.14 -13.27
CA ALA A 211 -1.86 2.31 -14.72
C ALA A 211 -2.84 3.46 -15.07
N GLU A 212 -3.95 3.59 -14.35
CA GLU A 212 -4.93 4.66 -14.55
C GLU A 212 -4.34 6.04 -14.26
N LEU A 213 -3.59 6.16 -13.15
CA LEU A 213 -2.97 7.41 -12.72
C LEU A 213 -1.62 7.70 -13.42
N ALA A 214 -1.24 6.93 -14.44
CA ALA A 214 0.02 7.13 -15.15
C ALA A 214 0.27 8.56 -15.66
N PRO A 215 -0.74 9.28 -16.20
CA PRO A 215 -0.56 10.69 -16.59
C PRO A 215 -0.23 11.60 -15.40
N ASP A 216 -0.78 11.29 -14.22
CA ASP A 216 -0.58 12.09 -13.01
C ASP A 216 0.83 11.89 -12.43
N TRP A 217 1.37 10.68 -12.47
CA TRP A 217 2.76 10.46 -12.07
C TRP A 217 3.71 11.36 -12.83
N VAL A 218 3.57 11.42 -14.16
CA VAL A 218 4.40 12.26 -15.02
C VAL A 218 4.15 13.75 -14.78
N ARG A 219 2.90 14.15 -14.60
CA ARG A 219 2.50 15.54 -14.36
C ARG A 219 3.03 16.12 -13.06
N ILE A 220 2.94 15.32 -11.97
CA ILE A 220 3.29 15.74 -10.60
C ILE A 220 4.82 15.83 -10.42
N LEU A 221 5.60 14.98 -11.10
CA LEU A 221 7.05 14.98 -11.01
C LEU A 221 7.68 16.28 -11.47
N LYS A 222 8.67 16.76 -10.73
CA LYS A 222 9.65 17.73 -11.22
C LYS A 222 10.51 17.12 -12.36
N PRO A 223 11.25 17.91 -13.13
CA PRO A 223 12.07 17.40 -14.25
C PRO A 223 13.04 16.26 -13.90
N ASN A 224 13.59 16.24 -12.69
CA ASN A 224 14.52 15.21 -12.21
C ASN A 224 13.92 14.38 -11.07
N GLY A 225 12.61 14.40 -10.93
CA GLY A 225 11.91 13.63 -9.90
C GLY A 225 11.77 12.16 -10.29
N VAL A 226 11.50 11.32 -9.30
CA VAL A 226 11.27 9.90 -9.44
C VAL A 226 9.95 9.51 -8.81
N ALA A 227 9.17 8.65 -9.48
CA ALA A 227 8.02 7.98 -8.88
C ALA A 227 8.40 6.53 -8.52
N ILE A 228 8.09 6.15 -7.29
CA ILE A 228 8.29 4.83 -6.70
C ILE A 228 6.91 4.16 -6.67
N LEU A 229 6.69 3.18 -7.53
CA LEU A 229 5.39 2.55 -7.73
C LEU A 229 5.46 1.07 -7.40
N SER A 230 4.66 0.60 -6.45
CA SER A 230 4.61 -0.78 -5.96
C SER A 230 3.18 -1.19 -5.59
N GLY A 231 3.00 -2.43 -5.13
CA GLY A 231 1.69 -3.02 -4.82
C GLY A 231 1.22 -3.99 -5.89
N PHE A 232 2.16 -4.56 -6.67
CA PHE A 232 1.86 -5.49 -7.74
C PHE A 232 2.96 -6.56 -7.90
N GLU A 233 2.61 -7.60 -8.59
CA GLU A 233 3.48 -8.74 -8.88
C GLU A 233 4.16 -8.62 -10.26
N ALA A 234 5.09 -9.52 -10.54
CA ALA A 234 5.89 -9.50 -11.78
C ALA A 234 5.02 -9.55 -13.05
N GLU A 235 3.91 -10.25 -13.03
CA GLU A 235 2.99 -10.38 -14.17
C GLU A 235 2.33 -9.04 -14.57
N ASN A 236 2.22 -8.09 -13.63
CA ASN A 236 1.61 -6.80 -13.88
C ASN A 236 2.58 -5.77 -14.50
N ILE A 237 3.90 -6.04 -14.50
CA ILE A 237 4.92 -5.13 -15.06
C ILE A 237 4.61 -4.67 -16.49
N PRO A 238 4.23 -5.56 -17.43
CA PRO A 238 3.99 -5.15 -18.81
C PRO A 238 2.86 -4.12 -18.94
N VAL A 239 1.74 -4.31 -18.21
CA VAL A 239 0.59 -3.39 -18.29
C VAL A 239 0.90 -2.06 -17.62
N VAL A 240 1.56 -2.07 -16.47
CA VAL A 240 1.97 -0.86 -15.75
C VAL A 240 2.98 -0.06 -16.58
N SER A 241 4.04 -0.72 -17.10
CA SER A 241 5.07 -0.07 -17.90
C SER A 241 4.50 0.55 -19.18
N ALA A 242 3.60 -0.14 -19.89
CA ALA A 242 2.97 0.38 -21.08
C ALA A 242 2.12 1.63 -20.80
N ALA A 243 1.40 1.67 -19.68
CA ALA A 243 0.63 2.84 -19.26
C ALA A 243 1.55 4.04 -18.94
N ILE A 244 2.64 3.81 -18.24
CA ILE A 244 3.65 4.81 -17.90
C ILE A 244 4.29 5.39 -19.17
N GLU A 245 4.72 4.54 -20.11
CA GLU A 245 5.32 4.97 -21.37
C GLU A 245 4.35 5.80 -22.23
N LYS A 246 3.10 5.35 -22.33
CA LYS A 246 2.04 6.08 -23.01
C LYS A 246 1.80 7.47 -22.42
N ALA A 247 1.97 7.63 -21.12
CA ALA A 247 1.85 8.89 -20.41
C ALA A 247 3.07 9.81 -20.54
N GLY A 248 4.16 9.36 -21.18
CA GLY A 248 5.40 10.11 -21.33
C GLY A 248 6.38 9.92 -20.16
N GLY A 249 6.18 8.88 -19.37
CA GLY A 249 7.13 8.38 -18.38
C GLY A 249 8.10 7.36 -18.98
N ARG A 250 9.08 6.97 -18.20
CA ARG A 250 10.04 5.89 -18.51
C ARG A 250 10.40 5.17 -17.24
N VAL A 251 10.33 3.84 -17.26
CA VAL A 251 10.87 3.00 -16.20
C VAL A 251 12.39 3.14 -16.17
N SER A 252 12.94 3.56 -15.05
CA SER A 252 14.38 3.77 -14.83
C SER A 252 15.01 2.69 -13.97
N GLY A 253 14.21 1.94 -13.20
CA GLY A 253 14.64 0.84 -12.36
C GLY A 253 13.48 -0.11 -12.07
N GLU A 254 13.81 -1.38 -11.90
CA GLU A 254 12.91 -2.43 -11.46
C GLU A 254 13.56 -3.15 -10.27
N PHE A 255 12.80 -3.33 -9.20
CA PHE A 255 13.22 -3.97 -7.96
C PHE A 255 12.17 -5.00 -7.54
N GLY A 256 12.59 -6.02 -6.84
CA GLY A 256 11.66 -7.07 -6.42
C GLY A 256 12.08 -7.76 -5.13
N GLU A 257 11.10 -8.22 -4.40
CA GLU A 257 11.25 -9.10 -3.26
C GLU A 257 10.19 -10.21 -3.37
N ARG A 258 10.61 -11.47 -3.50
CA ARG A 258 9.77 -12.62 -3.86
C ARG A 258 8.97 -12.34 -5.14
N ASP A 259 7.64 -12.43 -5.10
CA ASP A 259 6.75 -12.19 -6.24
C ASP A 259 6.46 -10.71 -6.47
N TRP A 260 6.65 -9.87 -5.43
CA TRP A 260 6.33 -8.45 -5.44
C TRP A 260 7.37 -7.61 -6.17
N ARG A 261 6.89 -6.57 -6.85
CA ARG A 261 7.71 -5.66 -7.66
C ARG A 261 7.48 -4.21 -7.29
N MET A 262 8.50 -3.42 -7.58
CA MET A 262 8.50 -1.97 -7.48
C MET A 262 9.22 -1.40 -8.71
N LEU A 263 8.63 -0.39 -9.32
CA LEU A 263 9.22 0.34 -10.43
C LEU A 263 9.62 1.74 -10.00
N GLU A 264 10.80 2.17 -10.42
CA GLU A 264 11.20 3.56 -10.41
C GLU A 264 10.92 4.16 -11.79
N VAL A 265 10.20 5.29 -11.78
CA VAL A 265 9.73 5.96 -12.99
C VAL A 265 10.19 7.39 -13.01
N VAL A 266 10.70 7.84 -14.14
CA VAL A 266 11.11 9.24 -14.39
C VAL A 266 10.36 9.80 -15.59
N ARG A 267 10.34 11.12 -15.72
CA ARG A 267 9.83 11.76 -16.95
C ARG A 267 10.73 11.40 -18.11
N SER A 268 10.13 11.05 -19.25
CA SER A 268 10.89 10.92 -20.50
C SER A 268 11.44 12.29 -20.90
N ASN A 269 12.74 12.36 -21.13
CA ASN A 269 13.34 13.56 -21.75
C ASN A 269 12.96 13.59 -23.23
N THR A 270 11.71 13.93 -23.53
CA THR A 270 11.38 14.38 -24.89
C THR A 270 11.86 15.82 -25.03
N SER A 271 13.17 16.02 -25.28
CA SER A 271 13.60 17.15 -26.07
C SER A 271 13.00 16.91 -27.46
N SER A 272 11.84 17.52 -27.75
CA SER A 272 11.40 17.70 -29.16
C SER A 272 12.57 18.30 -29.94
N PRO A 273 13.01 17.67 -31.00
CA PRO A 273 13.86 18.40 -31.93
C PRO A 273 13.03 19.58 -32.47
N LEU A 274 13.57 20.78 -32.32
CA LEU A 274 13.10 22.00 -32.98
C LEU A 274 13.15 21.82 -34.49
#